data_a9103afabc9a148b553fd674d31ee84e
#
_entry.id   a9103afabc9a148b553fd674d31ee84e
#
_cell.length_a   1.000
_cell.length_b   1.000
_cell.length_c   1.000
_cell.angle_alpha   90.00
_cell.angle_beta   90.00
_cell.angle_gamma   90.00
#
_symmetry.space_group_name_H-M   'P 1'
#
loop_
_entity.id
_entity.type
_entity.pdbx_description
1 polymer ?
#
loop_
_entity_poly.entity_id
_entity_poly.type
_entity_poly.pdbx_seq_one_letter_code
_entity_poly.pdbx_strand_id
1 'polypeptide(L)'
;MPPAASTDLLRITGLAKRFGGGGGVSNVTFCVPAGAVTGFIGVNGAGKSTTLRCALGLLKPDAGEIRLFGQPFSLAARRRIGFLPEERGLFPHERARDAIAFHGRLKGMGRDAAFAAADRLLDRAGLGARKQDRIAVLSKGNAQRVQVLAAMVHDPELLLLDEPLSGLDLIAQSELLSLLAEFRGRGGGILFSTHSMSAAETICDRVVMLSAGHTIFEGAVPDASALAPHGAIVVTADAEGLGAAGAMLGGHIVPVAGAMGEAARWCVVLPRHITHPVLIRVLAERGVPILAFEPIKAGLEGAFWHLAQHQPLESRAA
;
A
#
# COMPACT_ATOMS: atom_id res chain seq x y z
N MET A 1 10.92 -2.13 -31.13
CA MET A 1 9.82 -3.02 -30.76
C MET A 1 8.87 -2.20 -29.90
N PRO A 2 7.56 -2.15 -30.18
CA PRO A 2 6.63 -1.58 -29.23
C PRO A 2 6.70 -2.41 -27.93
N PRO A 3 6.58 -1.80 -26.73
CA PRO A 3 6.52 -2.55 -25.50
C PRO A 3 5.34 -3.52 -25.59
N ALA A 4 5.59 -4.80 -25.28
CA ALA A 4 4.54 -5.81 -25.20
C ALA A 4 3.42 -5.21 -24.33
N ALA A 5 2.19 -5.25 -24.86
CA ALA A 5 1.01 -4.77 -24.14
C ALA A 5 0.99 -5.47 -22.77
N SER A 6 1.28 -4.74 -21.71
CA SER A 6 1.18 -5.27 -20.36
C SER A 6 -0.28 -5.62 -20.15
N THR A 7 -0.56 -6.90 -20.01
CA THR A 7 -1.93 -7.37 -19.79
C THR A 7 -2.29 -7.01 -18.35
N ASP A 8 -2.97 -5.87 -18.17
CA ASP A 8 -3.44 -5.47 -16.85
C ASP A 8 -4.50 -6.45 -16.35
N LEU A 9 -4.26 -7.01 -15.20
CA LEU A 9 -5.23 -7.88 -14.54
C LEU A 9 -6.34 -7.08 -13.84
N LEU A 10 -6.01 -5.86 -13.39
CA LEU A 10 -6.95 -4.88 -12.90
C LEU A 10 -6.60 -3.51 -13.49
N ARG A 11 -7.59 -2.81 -14.02
CA ARG A 11 -7.50 -1.39 -14.39
C ARG A 11 -8.67 -0.64 -13.78
N ILE A 12 -8.39 0.41 -13.07
CA ILE A 12 -9.36 1.34 -12.49
C ILE A 12 -9.11 2.71 -13.13
N THR A 13 -10.18 3.35 -13.59
CA THR A 13 -10.10 4.67 -14.24
C THR A 13 -11.18 5.59 -13.69
N GLY A 14 -10.76 6.70 -13.09
CA GLY A 14 -11.65 7.75 -12.59
C GLY A 14 -12.63 7.29 -11.52
N LEU A 15 -12.27 6.27 -10.72
CA LEU A 15 -13.17 5.71 -9.70
C LEU A 15 -13.55 6.76 -8.67
N ALA A 16 -14.85 6.91 -8.45
CA ALA A 16 -15.39 7.70 -7.34
C ALA A 16 -16.42 6.89 -6.54
N LYS A 17 -16.38 7.05 -5.22
CA LYS A 17 -17.35 6.54 -4.28
C LYS A 17 -17.46 7.48 -3.09
N ARG A 18 -18.65 8.03 -2.86
CA ARG A 18 -18.94 8.94 -1.74
C ARG A 18 -19.86 8.26 -0.73
N PHE A 19 -19.70 8.63 0.54
CA PHE A 19 -20.57 8.20 1.64
C PHE A 19 -21.30 9.40 2.24
N GLY A 20 -22.52 9.22 2.72
CA GLY A 20 -23.38 10.30 3.20
C GLY A 20 -22.86 11.05 4.43
N GLY A 21 -21.87 10.49 5.15
CA GLY A 21 -21.20 11.12 6.29
C GLY A 21 -19.89 11.84 5.94
N GLY A 22 -19.61 12.08 4.68
CA GLY A 22 -18.31 12.56 4.19
C GLY A 22 -17.31 11.40 4.00
N GLY A 23 -16.23 11.67 3.30
CA GLY A 23 -15.21 10.67 2.96
C GLY A 23 -15.59 9.80 1.75
N GLY A 24 -14.62 8.97 1.33
CA GLY A 24 -14.73 8.14 0.15
C GLY A 24 -13.50 8.24 -0.73
N VAL A 25 -13.69 8.04 -2.03
CA VAL A 25 -12.62 8.17 -3.04
C VAL A 25 -13.14 8.98 -4.22
N SER A 26 -12.24 9.72 -4.88
CA SER A 26 -12.56 10.56 -6.02
C SER A 26 -11.43 10.49 -7.04
N ASN A 27 -11.77 10.18 -8.28
CA ASN A 27 -10.83 10.11 -9.41
C ASN A 27 -9.63 9.16 -9.18
N VAL A 28 -9.86 8.00 -8.54
CA VAL A 28 -8.80 7.00 -8.36
C VAL A 28 -8.55 6.29 -9.69
N THR A 29 -7.30 6.35 -10.15
CA THR A 29 -6.88 5.75 -11.42
C THR A 29 -5.57 5.01 -11.21
N PHE A 30 -5.50 3.72 -11.60
CA PHE A 30 -4.29 2.90 -11.60
C PHE A 30 -4.49 1.57 -12.31
N CYS A 31 -3.37 0.83 -12.52
CA CYS A 31 -3.42 -0.54 -13.02
C CYS A 31 -2.54 -1.51 -12.20
N VAL A 32 -2.90 -2.80 -12.28
CA VAL A 32 -2.13 -3.92 -11.71
C VAL A 32 -1.75 -4.87 -12.85
N PRO A 33 -0.47 -4.88 -13.27
CA PRO A 33 -0.01 -5.78 -14.32
C PRO A 33 0.11 -7.24 -13.84
N ALA A 34 0.09 -8.17 -14.77
CA ALA A 34 0.48 -9.56 -14.52
C ALA A 34 1.95 -9.66 -14.11
N GLY A 35 2.28 -10.58 -13.22
CA GLY A 35 3.65 -10.85 -12.78
C GLY A 35 4.32 -9.73 -11.99
N ALA A 36 3.54 -8.77 -11.45
CA ALA A 36 4.06 -7.66 -10.67
C ALA A 36 3.36 -7.53 -9.31
N VAL A 37 4.07 -6.99 -8.34
CA VAL A 37 3.52 -6.55 -7.05
C VAL A 37 3.33 -5.03 -7.11
N THR A 38 2.07 -4.60 -7.01
CA THR A 38 1.70 -3.19 -6.94
C THR A 38 1.33 -2.85 -5.50
N GLY A 39 2.10 -1.96 -4.87
CA GLY A 39 1.82 -1.42 -3.55
C GLY A 39 0.71 -0.38 -3.62
N PHE A 40 -0.35 -0.55 -2.83
CA PHE A 40 -1.44 0.41 -2.71
C PHE A 40 -1.30 1.14 -1.38
N ILE A 41 -0.64 2.31 -1.40
CA ILE A 41 -0.10 2.99 -0.23
C ILE A 41 -0.94 4.19 0.13
N GLY A 42 -1.12 4.41 1.42
CA GLY A 42 -1.81 5.60 1.94
C GLY A 42 -2.05 5.47 3.43
N VAL A 43 -2.23 6.60 4.09
CA VAL A 43 -2.60 6.64 5.50
C VAL A 43 -3.98 6.00 5.74
N ASN A 44 -4.30 5.72 7.00
CA ASN A 44 -5.63 5.22 7.35
C ASN A 44 -6.69 6.25 6.93
N GLY A 45 -7.78 5.76 6.34
CA GLY A 45 -8.82 6.64 5.79
C GLY A 45 -8.55 7.17 4.37
N ALA A 46 -7.39 6.92 3.75
CA ALA A 46 -7.09 7.37 2.39
C ALA A 46 -7.98 6.76 1.28
N GLY A 47 -8.83 5.77 1.60
CA GLY A 47 -9.74 5.15 0.64
C GLY A 47 -9.29 3.80 0.07
N LYS A 48 -8.21 3.19 0.60
CA LYS A 48 -7.68 1.91 0.13
C LYS A 48 -8.74 0.79 0.15
N SER A 49 -9.30 0.49 1.31
CA SER A 49 -10.31 -0.58 1.45
C SER A 49 -11.60 -0.29 0.66
N THR A 50 -11.99 0.99 0.53
CA THR A 50 -13.13 1.39 -0.32
C THR A 50 -12.87 1.05 -1.78
N THR A 51 -11.68 1.36 -2.29
CA THR A 51 -11.26 1.05 -3.67
C THR A 51 -11.23 -0.47 -3.91
N LEU A 52 -10.65 -1.25 -2.97
CA LEU A 52 -10.62 -2.71 -3.06
C LEU A 52 -12.04 -3.30 -3.07
N ARG A 53 -12.95 -2.80 -2.22
CA ARG A 53 -14.35 -3.25 -2.21
C ARG A 53 -15.09 -2.91 -3.51
N CYS A 54 -14.80 -1.77 -4.13
CA CYS A 54 -15.32 -1.44 -5.46
C CYS A 54 -14.75 -2.39 -6.53
N ALA A 55 -13.44 -2.66 -6.53
CA ALA A 55 -12.78 -3.58 -7.45
C ALA A 55 -13.35 -5.01 -7.37
N LEU A 56 -13.80 -5.42 -6.18
CA LEU A 56 -14.46 -6.71 -5.95
C LEU A 56 -15.96 -6.72 -6.25
N GLY A 57 -16.55 -5.56 -6.58
CA GLY A 57 -18.00 -5.41 -6.76
C GLY A 57 -18.80 -5.56 -5.48
N LEU A 58 -18.17 -5.39 -4.31
CA LEU A 58 -18.82 -5.36 -2.99
C LEU A 58 -19.46 -3.99 -2.72
N LEU A 59 -18.90 -2.93 -3.33
CA LEU A 59 -19.47 -1.60 -3.36
C LEU A 59 -19.66 -1.16 -4.80
N LYS A 60 -20.83 -0.58 -5.10
CA LYS A 60 -21.08 0.02 -6.41
C LYS A 60 -20.41 1.39 -6.44
N PRO A 61 -19.51 1.67 -7.39
CA PRO A 61 -18.96 3.01 -7.58
C PRO A 61 -20.04 3.99 -8.02
N ASP A 62 -19.84 5.27 -7.71
CA ASP A 62 -20.72 6.35 -8.16
C ASP A 62 -20.29 6.88 -9.52
N ALA A 63 -18.98 6.76 -9.87
CA ALA A 63 -18.43 7.08 -11.17
C ALA A 63 -17.15 6.27 -11.44
N GLY A 64 -16.68 6.31 -12.69
CA GLY A 64 -15.47 5.63 -13.14
C GLY A 64 -15.71 4.22 -13.67
N GLU A 65 -14.64 3.59 -14.12
CA GLU A 65 -14.67 2.27 -14.74
C GLU A 65 -13.69 1.32 -14.04
N ILE A 66 -14.12 0.05 -13.89
CA ILE A 66 -13.30 -1.05 -13.39
C ILE A 66 -13.26 -2.14 -14.45
N ARG A 67 -12.07 -2.47 -14.91
CA ARG A 67 -11.81 -3.59 -15.82
C ARG A 67 -11.00 -4.65 -15.12
N LEU A 68 -11.44 -5.90 -15.21
CA LEU A 68 -10.75 -7.08 -14.75
C LEU A 68 -10.35 -7.93 -15.95
N PHE A 69 -9.07 -8.27 -16.04
CA PHE A 69 -8.54 -9.10 -17.14
C PHE A 69 -8.90 -8.54 -18.54
N GLY A 70 -8.85 -7.19 -18.67
CA GLY A 70 -9.20 -6.47 -19.90
C GLY A 70 -10.70 -6.32 -20.18
N GLN A 71 -11.58 -6.93 -19.37
CA GLN A 71 -13.02 -6.92 -19.55
C GLN A 71 -13.72 -6.06 -18.48
N PRO A 72 -14.91 -5.51 -18.73
CA PRO A 72 -15.73 -4.90 -17.70
C PRO A 72 -15.98 -5.88 -16.53
N PHE A 73 -16.21 -5.32 -15.33
CA PHE A 73 -16.47 -6.13 -14.15
C PHE A 73 -17.57 -7.18 -14.38
N SER A 74 -17.30 -8.42 -13.96
CA SER A 74 -18.27 -9.51 -13.98
C SER A 74 -18.07 -10.47 -12.79
N LEU A 75 -19.12 -11.17 -12.40
CA LEU A 75 -19.01 -12.20 -11.36
C LEU A 75 -18.09 -13.36 -11.76
N ALA A 76 -17.98 -13.66 -13.05
CA ALA A 76 -17.05 -14.65 -13.57
C ALA A 76 -15.60 -14.19 -13.40
N ALA A 77 -15.29 -12.92 -13.71
CA ALA A 77 -13.97 -12.33 -13.48
C ALA A 77 -13.60 -12.35 -11.99
N ARG A 78 -14.57 -12.08 -11.08
CA ARG A 78 -14.34 -12.12 -9.63
C ARG A 78 -13.91 -13.50 -9.12
N ARG A 79 -14.28 -14.59 -9.79
CA ARG A 79 -13.83 -15.95 -9.42
C ARG A 79 -12.33 -16.14 -9.62
N ARG A 80 -11.70 -15.38 -10.52
CA ARG A 80 -10.24 -15.43 -10.81
C ARG A 80 -9.42 -14.57 -9.84
N ILE A 81 -10.08 -13.94 -8.84
CA ILE A 81 -9.43 -13.07 -7.84
C ILE A 81 -9.41 -13.77 -6.49
N GLY A 82 -8.23 -13.82 -5.86
CA GLY A 82 -8.07 -14.08 -4.45
C GLY A 82 -8.14 -12.77 -3.65
N PHE A 83 -8.85 -12.78 -2.55
CA PHE A 83 -8.99 -11.60 -1.69
C PHE A 83 -8.70 -11.91 -0.24
N LEU A 84 -7.83 -11.11 0.35
CA LEU A 84 -7.55 -11.07 1.78
C LEU A 84 -8.09 -9.76 2.35
N PRO A 85 -9.13 -9.76 3.18
CA PRO A 85 -9.57 -8.57 3.90
C PRO A 85 -8.63 -8.25 5.07
N GLU A 86 -8.61 -6.99 5.52
CA GLU A 86 -7.86 -6.53 6.70
C GLU A 86 -8.31 -7.26 7.98
N GLU A 87 -9.63 -7.42 8.15
CA GLU A 87 -10.18 -8.17 9.26
C GLU A 87 -10.08 -9.68 9.04
N ARG A 88 -9.91 -10.43 10.12
CA ARG A 88 -9.83 -11.90 10.06
C ARG A 88 -11.14 -12.49 9.55
N GLY A 89 -11.09 -13.08 8.35
CA GLY A 89 -12.24 -13.71 7.70
C GLY A 89 -12.39 -15.20 7.98
N LEU A 90 -11.56 -15.79 8.86
CA LEU A 90 -11.64 -17.22 9.19
C LEU A 90 -12.38 -17.45 10.50
N PHE A 91 -13.21 -18.49 10.53
CA PHE A 91 -13.94 -18.87 11.74
C PHE A 91 -13.00 -19.54 12.77
N PRO A 92 -12.95 -19.05 14.02
CA PRO A 92 -12.00 -19.56 15.04
C PRO A 92 -12.08 -21.06 15.32
N HIS A 93 -13.26 -21.63 15.15
CA HIS A 93 -13.52 -23.05 15.47
C HIS A 93 -13.24 -24.01 14.31
N GLU A 94 -13.05 -23.49 13.09
CA GLU A 94 -12.68 -24.31 11.94
C GLU A 94 -11.23 -24.75 12.01
N ARG A 95 -10.93 -25.91 11.38
CA ARG A 95 -9.56 -26.38 11.20
C ARG A 95 -8.93 -25.64 10.02
N ALA A 96 -7.61 -25.45 10.06
CA ALA A 96 -6.88 -24.74 9.00
C ALA A 96 -7.16 -25.32 7.61
N ARG A 97 -7.14 -26.66 7.48
CA ARG A 97 -7.46 -27.35 6.23
C ARG A 97 -8.88 -27.10 5.75
N ASP A 98 -9.86 -27.19 6.66
CA ASP A 98 -11.27 -27.06 6.35
C ASP A 98 -11.61 -25.63 5.92
N ALA A 99 -11.02 -24.63 6.61
CA ALA A 99 -11.17 -23.22 6.28
C ALA A 99 -10.66 -22.92 4.86
N ILE A 100 -9.47 -23.42 4.49
CA ILE A 100 -8.92 -23.24 3.15
C ILE A 100 -9.81 -23.94 2.11
N ALA A 101 -10.18 -25.21 2.34
CA ALA A 101 -11.02 -25.96 1.41
C ALA A 101 -12.40 -25.32 1.24
N PHE A 102 -12.98 -24.75 2.31
CA PHE A 102 -14.24 -24.01 2.25
C PHE A 102 -14.16 -22.83 1.26
N HIS A 103 -13.09 -22.03 1.34
CA HIS A 103 -12.88 -20.92 0.39
C HIS A 103 -12.75 -21.40 -1.06
N GLY A 104 -12.05 -22.52 -1.31
CA GLY A 104 -11.98 -23.12 -2.64
C GLY A 104 -13.35 -23.53 -3.18
N ARG A 105 -14.19 -24.11 -2.33
CA ARG A 105 -15.56 -24.47 -2.70
C ARG A 105 -16.44 -23.26 -3.01
N LEU A 106 -16.31 -22.18 -2.26
CA LEU A 106 -17.00 -20.91 -2.57
C LEU A 106 -16.60 -20.34 -3.93
N LYS A 107 -15.39 -20.65 -4.40
CA LYS A 107 -14.91 -20.27 -5.73
C LYS A 107 -15.28 -21.27 -6.84
N GLY A 108 -15.99 -22.35 -6.50
CA GLY A 108 -16.51 -23.32 -7.45
C GLY A 108 -15.69 -24.61 -7.59
N MET A 109 -14.69 -24.83 -6.74
CA MET A 109 -13.94 -26.09 -6.72
C MET A 109 -14.82 -27.25 -6.20
N GLY A 110 -14.66 -28.43 -6.79
CA GLY A 110 -15.21 -29.65 -6.23
C GLY A 110 -14.62 -29.95 -4.85
N ARG A 111 -15.36 -30.67 -4.02
CA ARG A 111 -14.95 -30.95 -2.62
C ARG A 111 -13.55 -31.55 -2.54
N ASP A 112 -13.31 -32.67 -3.23
CA ASP A 112 -12.05 -33.39 -3.12
C ASP A 112 -10.88 -32.58 -3.67
N ALA A 113 -11.09 -31.84 -4.76
CA ALA A 113 -10.10 -30.93 -5.33
C ALA A 113 -9.74 -29.79 -4.36
N ALA A 114 -10.72 -29.22 -3.66
CA ALA A 114 -10.50 -28.17 -2.68
C ALA A 114 -9.69 -28.66 -1.49
N PHE A 115 -10.02 -29.84 -0.95
CA PHE A 115 -9.25 -30.45 0.13
C PHE A 115 -7.83 -30.84 -0.29
N ALA A 116 -7.65 -31.42 -1.47
CA ALA A 116 -6.33 -31.73 -2.00
C ALA A 116 -5.47 -30.47 -2.23
N ALA A 117 -6.09 -29.36 -2.70
CA ALA A 117 -5.41 -28.08 -2.84
C ALA A 117 -5.03 -27.49 -1.48
N ALA A 118 -5.92 -27.55 -0.48
CA ALA A 118 -5.64 -27.11 0.87
C ALA A 118 -4.46 -27.85 1.51
N ASP A 119 -4.42 -29.18 1.35
CA ASP A 119 -3.32 -30.01 1.83
C ASP A 119 -1.98 -29.61 1.20
N ARG A 120 -1.94 -29.47 -0.13
CA ARG A 120 -0.73 -29.05 -0.84
C ARG A 120 -0.24 -27.68 -0.41
N LEU A 121 -1.15 -26.70 -0.27
CA LEU A 121 -0.79 -25.35 0.14
C LEU A 121 -0.26 -25.30 1.56
N LEU A 122 -0.88 -26.02 2.50
CA LEU A 122 -0.41 -26.10 3.88
C LEU A 122 0.97 -26.76 3.99
N ASP A 123 1.22 -27.84 3.21
CA ASP A 123 2.54 -28.47 3.16
C ASP A 123 3.61 -27.52 2.62
N ARG A 124 3.32 -26.82 1.50
CA ARG A 124 4.24 -25.83 0.92
C ARG A 124 4.54 -24.66 1.83
N ALA A 125 3.55 -24.25 2.62
CA ALA A 125 3.70 -23.17 3.59
C ALA A 125 4.35 -23.63 4.91
N GLY A 126 4.83 -24.88 5.05
CA GLY A 126 5.38 -25.40 6.28
C GLY A 126 4.36 -25.58 7.41
N LEU A 127 3.07 -25.57 7.08
CA LEU A 127 1.96 -25.75 8.03
C LEU A 127 1.34 -27.14 7.97
N GLY A 128 2.01 -28.10 7.33
CA GLY A 128 1.51 -29.47 7.16
C GLY A 128 1.12 -30.17 8.46
N ALA A 129 1.93 -30.02 9.52
CA ALA A 129 1.63 -30.55 10.84
C ALA A 129 0.44 -29.85 11.55
N ARG A 130 0.03 -28.68 11.07
CA ARG A 130 -1.05 -27.86 11.64
C ARG A 130 -2.38 -27.97 10.91
N LYS A 131 -2.50 -28.86 9.92
CA LYS A 131 -3.71 -29.03 9.09
C LYS A 131 -4.99 -29.22 9.90
N GLN A 132 -4.89 -29.95 11.00
CA GLN A 132 -6.01 -30.29 11.86
C GLN A 132 -6.20 -29.31 13.03
N ASP A 133 -5.28 -28.37 13.22
CA ASP A 133 -5.38 -27.38 14.29
C ASP A 133 -6.53 -26.40 13.98
N ARG A 134 -7.25 -25.99 15.03
CA ARG A 134 -8.26 -24.95 14.91
C ARG A 134 -7.59 -23.59 14.70
N ILE A 135 -8.23 -22.70 13.95
CA ILE A 135 -7.72 -21.33 13.71
C ILE A 135 -7.44 -20.61 15.04
N ALA A 136 -8.30 -20.81 16.06
CA ALA A 136 -8.16 -20.18 17.37
C ALA A 136 -6.86 -20.53 18.11
N VAL A 137 -6.25 -21.70 17.85
CA VAL A 137 -5.02 -22.15 18.54
C VAL A 137 -3.74 -21.81 17.75
N LEU A 138 -3.87 -21.30 16.54
CA LEU A 138 -2.74 -20.88 15.74
C LEU A 138 -2.18 -19.54 16.25
N SER A 139 -0.87 -19.34 16.13
CA SER A 139 -0.28 -18.03 16.31
C SER A 139 -0.90 -17.02 15.31
N LYS A 140 -0.83 -15.73 15.61
CA LYS A 140 -1.34 -14.68 14.72
C LYS A 140 -0.74 -14.82 13.32
N GLY A 141 0.57 -15.07 13.20
CA GLY A 141 1.25 -15.25 11.93
C GLY A 141 0.77 -16.48 11.16
N ASN A 142 0.61 -17.64 11.83
CA ASN A 142 0.10 -18.83 11.17
C ASN A 142 -1.36 -18.69 10.74
N ALA A 143 -2.21 -18.05 11.54
CA ALA A 143 -3.59 -17.76 11.15
C ALA A 143 -3.66 -16.84 9.93
N GLN A 144 -2.79 -15.81 9.84
CA GLN A 144 -2.68 -14.93 8.69
C GLN A 144 -2.23 -15.69 7.43
N ARG A 145 -1.22 -16.58 7.57
CA ARG A 145 -0.77 -17.43 6.46
C ARG A 145 -1.90 -18.34 5.96
N VAL A 146 -2.64 -18.98 6.86
CA VAL A 146 -3.82 -19.78 6.47
C VAL A 146 -4.85 -18.94 5.71
N GLN A 147 -5.06 -17.69 6.11
CA GLN A 147 -5.99 -16.77 5.43
C GLN A 147 -5.50 -16.41 4.02
N VAL A 148 -4.20 -16.19 3.83
CA VAL A 148 -3.61 -15.98 2.50
C VAL A 148 -3.72 -17.24 1.64
N LEU A 149 -3.43 -18.44 2.20
CA LEU A 149 -3.61 -19.69 1.50
C LEU A 149 -5.07 -19.92 1.06
N ALA A 150 -6.03 -19.53 1.90
CA ALA A 150 -7.45 -19.57 1.56
C ALA A 150 -7.79 -18.64 0.38
N ALA A 151 -7.14 -17.46 0.29
CA ALA A 151 -7.28 -16.57 -0.87
C ALA A 151 -6.65 -17.15 -2.14
N MET A 152 -5.67 -18.05 -2.02
CA MET A 152 -4.92 -18.64 -3.14
C MET A 152 -5.42 -20.02 -3.60
N VAL A 153 -6.28 -20.69 -2.82
CA VAL A 153 -6.62 -22.11 -2.99
C VAL A 153 -7.21 -22.48 -4.33
N HIS A 154 -7.92 -21.54 -4.97
CA HIS A 154 -8.58 -21.74 -6.28
C HIS A 154 -7.70 -21.33 -7.48
N ASP A 155 -6.39 -21.14 -7.24
CA ASP A 155 -5.38 -20.73 -8.22
C ASP A 155 -5.77 -19.44 -8.97
N PRO A 156 -5.95 -18.31 -8.24
CA PRO A 156 -6.34 -17.05 -8.85
C PRO A 156 -5.23 -16.50 -9.75
N GLU A 157 -5.57 -15.55 -10.63
CA GLU A 157 -4.61 -14.82 -11.45
C GLU A 157 -4.24 -13.47 -10.81
N LEU A 158 -5.10 -12.94 -9.94
CA LEU A 158 -4.92 -11.68 -9.22
C LEU A 158 -5.17 -11.88 -7.74
N LEU A 159 -4.26 -11.37 -6.90
CA LEU A 159 -4.46 -11.26 -5.46
C LEU A 159 -4.69 -9.80 -5.07
N LEU A 160 -5.76 -9.55 -4.32
CA LEU A 160 -6.02 -8.28 -3.64
C LEU A 160 -5.85 -8.51 -2.15
N LEU A 161 -4.82 -7.90 -1.55
CA LEU A 161 -4.42 -8.14 -0.17
C LEU A 161 -4.51 -6.84 0.64
N ASP A 162 -5.43 -6.79 1.60
CA ASP A 162 -5.62 -5.62 2.45
C ASP A 162 -4.85 -5.79 3.76
N GLU A 163 -3.78 -5.00 3.95
CA GLU A 163 -2.86 -5.00 5.10
C GLU A 163 -2.34 -6.39 5.51
N PRO A 164 -1.82 -7.23 4.57
CA PRO A 164 -1.49 -8.63 4.84
C PRO A 164 -0.35 -8.84 5.84
N LEU A 165 0.52 -7.85 6.06
CA LEU A 165 1.64 -7.91 7.01
C LEU A 165 1.32 -7.32 8.38
N SER A 166 0.12 -6.77 8.57
CA SER A 166 -0.25 -6.09 9.81
C SER A 166 -0.13 -6.99 11.03
N GLY A 167 0.70 -6.56 12.00
CA GLY A 167 0.87 -7.23 13.29
C GLY A 167 1.53 -8.61 13.19
N LEU A 168 2.28 -8.90 12.13
CA LEU A 168 3.17 -10.05 12.02
C LEU A 168 4.57 -9.71 12.50
N ASP A 169 5.25 -10.68 13.16
CA ASP A 169 6.68 -10.60 13.41
C ASP A 169 7.49 -10.78 12.11
N LEU A 170 8.79 -10.50 12.16
CA LEU A 170 9.67 -10.54 10.98
C LEU A 170 9.74 -11.92 10.33
N ILE A 171 9.64 -13.00 11.11
CA ILE A 171 9.69 -14.38 10.59
C ILE A 171 8.41 -14.65 9.79
N ALA A 172 7.25 -14.40 10.38
CA ALA A 172 5.96 -14.60 9.72
C ALA A 172 5.82 -13.71 8.47
N GLN A 173 6.35 -12.46 8.50
CA GLN A 173 6.41 -11.60 7.32
C GLN A 173 7.24 -12.25 6.21
N SER A 174 8.47 -12.69 6.51
CA SER A 174 9.37 -13.33 5.53
C SER A 174 8.73 -14.57 4.89
N GLU A 175 8.09 -15.41 5.70
CA GLU A 175 7.39 -16.61 5.20
C GLU A 175 6.21 -16.27 4.30
N LEU A 176 5.42 -15.25 4.66
CA LEU A 176 4.32 -14.77 3.83
C LEU A 176 4.83 -14.18 2.50
N LEU A 177 5.89 -13.37 2.56
CA LEU A 177 6.49 -12.77 1.36
C LEU A 177 7.04 -13.82 0.40
N SER A 178 7.60 -14.92 0.91
CA SER A 178 8.05 -16.05 0.08
C SER A 178 6.90 -16.67 -0.70
N LEU A 179 5.73 -16.86 -0.07
CA LEU A 179 4.53 -17.35 -0.74
C LEU A 179 4.04 -16.39 -1.85
N LEU A 180 4.06 -15.08 -1.59
CA LEU A 180 3.67 -14.08 -2.58
C LEU A 180 4.67 -14.00 -3.74
N ALA A 181 5.97 -14.13 -3.47
CA ALA A 181 7.00 -14.18 -4.50
C ALA A 181 6.83 -15.39 -5.44
N GLU A 182 6.49 -16.57 -4.91
CA GLU A 182 6.17 -17.73 -5.72
C GLU A 182 4.93 -17.50 -6.60
N PHE A 183 3.88 -16.87 -6.05
CA PHE A 183 2.67 -16.54 -6.80
C PHE A 183 2.98 -15.59 -7.95
N ARG A 184 3.74 -14.52 -7.69
CA ARG A 184 4.24 -13.58 -8.69
C ARG A 184 5.07 -14.31 -9.78
N GLY A 185 5.99 -15.19 -9.36
CA GLY A 185 6.88 -15.93 -10.27
C GLY A 185 6.14 -16.83 -11.28
N ARG A 186 4.88 -17.19 -10.99
CA ARG A 186 3.98 -17.92 -11.90
C ARG A 186 3.15 -16.98 -12.80
N GLY A 187 3.41 -15.68 -12.78
CA GLY A 187 2.71 -14.69 -13.59
C GLY A 187 1.51 -14.04 -12.88
N GLY A 188 1.24 -14.39 -11.64
CA GLY A 188 0.16 -13.77 -10.86
C GLY A 188 0.43 -12.30 -10.56
N GLY A 189 -0.59 -11.44 -10.66
CA GLY A 189 -0.51 -10.04 -10.22
C GLY A 189 -0.97 -9.88 -8.78
N ILE A 190 -0.36 -8.96 -8.06
CA ILE A 190 -0.67 -8.69 -6.65
C ILE A 190 -0.93 -7.20 -6.46
N LEU A 191 -2.08 -6.85 -5.88
CA LEU A 191 -2.31 -5.54 -5.29
C LEU A 191 -2.22 -5.69 -3.77
N PHE A 192 -1.21 -5.03 -3.20
CA PHE A 192 -0.82 -5.17 -1.80
C PHE A 192 -1.07 -3.84 -1.08
N SER A 193 -2.16 -3.73 -0.31
CA SER A 193 -2.40 -2.50 0.45
C SER A 193 -1.55 -2.46 1.71
N THR A 194 -0.96 -1.30 1.99
CA THR A 194 -0.21 -1.07 3.22
C THR A 194 -0.10 0.41 3.55
N HIS A 195 0.05 0.71 4.84
CA HIS A 195 0.47 2.02 5.33
C HIS A 195 1.99 2.07 5.63
N SER A 196 2.70 0.92 5.55
CA SER A 196 4.15 0.84 5.73
C SER A 196 4.89 1.09 4.42
N MET A 197 5.48 2.28 4.30
CA MET A 197 6.27 2.67 3.12
C MET A 197 7.51 1.79 2.94
N SER A 198 8.19 1.46 4.03
CA SER A 198 9.37 0.60 4.02
C SER A 198 9.07 -0.84 3.56
N ALA A 199 7.91 -1.38 3.95
CA ALA A 199 7.47 -2.67 3.44
C ALA A 199 7.22 -2.61 1.93
N ALA A 200 6.56 -1.55 1.45
CA ALA A 200 6.29 -1.35 0.04
C ALA A 200 7.60 -1.20 -0.79
N GLU A 201 8.60 -0.48 -0.29
CA GLU A 201 9.92 -0.36 -0.95
C GLU A 201 10.62 -1.70 -1.14
N THR A 202 10.45 -2.60 -0.18
CA THR A 202 11.12 -3.92 -0.21
C THR A 202 10.42 -4.91 -1.13
N ILE A 203 9.10 -4.82 -1.26
CA ILE A 203 8.27 -5.88 -1.83
C ILE A 203 7.73 -5.51 -3.21
N CYS A 204 7.43 -4.22 -3.44
CA CYS A 204 6.67 -3.80 -4.60
C CYS A 204 7.57 -3.41 -5.77
N ASP A 205 7.12 -3.73 -6.98
CA ASP A 205 7.73 -3.25 -8.23
C ASP A 205 7.20 -1.86 -8.58
N ARG A 206 5.93 -1.64 -8.29
CA ARG A 206 5.18 -0.42 -8.57
C ARG A 206 4.41 0.01 -7.33
N VAL A 207 4.08 1.29 -7.27
CA VAL A 207 3.23 1.84 -6.21
C VAL A 207 2.14 2.73 -6.77
N VAL A 208 1.02 2.72 -6.07
CA VAL A 208 -0.08 3.66 -6.20
C VAL A 208 -0.24 4.33 -4.85
N MET A 209 -0.03 5.63 -4.79
CA MET A 209 -0.14 6.40 -3.56
C MET A 209 -1.49 7.11 -3.50
N LEU A 210 -2.23 6.88 -2.42
CA LEU A 210 -3.51 7.54 -2.13
C LEU A 210 -3.36 8.54 -0.98
N SER A 211 -3.93 9.71 -1.18
CA SER A 211 -4.10 10.71 -0.13
C SER A 211 -5.49 11.35 -0.25
N ALA A 212 -6.21 11.50 0.87
CA ALA A 212 -7.54 12.11 0.92
C ALA A 212 -8.52 11.62 -0.18
N GLY A 213 -8.49 10.32 -0.48
CA GLY A 213 -9.37 9.71 -1.48
C GLY A 213 -8.92 9.87 -2.94
N HIS A 214 -7.74 10.44 -3.21
CA HIS A 214 -7.22 10.68 -4.56
C HIS A 214 -5.91 9.93 -4.80
N THR A 215 -5.67 9.51 -6.06
CA THR A 215 -4.35 9.05 -6.49
C THR A 215 -3.41 10.26 -6.62
N ILE A 216 -2.31 10.26 -5.87
CA ILE A 216 -1.27 11.29 -5.92
C ILE A 216 -0.03 10.84 -6.70
N PHE A 217 0.14 9.53 -6.89
CA PHE A 217 1.19 8.95 -7.70
C PHE A 217 0.80 7.54 -8.17
N GLU A 218 1.21 7.19 -9.39
CA GLU A 218 1.22 5.82 -9.91
C GLU A 218 2.49 5.62 -10.74
N GLY A 219 3.30 4.60 -10.43
CA GLY A 219 4.53 4.34 -11.17
C GLY A 219 5.40 3.27 -10.53
N ALA A 220 6.63 3.10 -11.04
CA ALA A 220 7.61 2.22 -10.43
C ALA A 220 8.11 2.77 -9.07
N VAL A 221 8.49 1.88 -8.15
CA VAL A 221 9.01 2.28 -6.83
C VAL A 221 10.22 3.23 -6.93
N PRO A 222 11.22 2.99 -7.81
CA PRO A 222 12.33 3.92 -7.97
C PRO A 222 11.92 5.32 -8.42
N ASP A 223 10.93 5.42 -9.34
CA ASP A 223 10.43 6.69 -9.84
C ASP A 223 9.75 7.49 -8.71
N ALA A 224 8.91 6.80 -7.91
CA ALA A 224 8.30 7.40 -6.74
C ALA A 224 9.36 7.88 -5.74
N SER A 225 10.32 7.03 -5.38
CA SER A 225 11.37 7.34 -4.41
C SER A 225 12.25 8.51 -4.84
N ALA A 226 12.44 8.71 -6.15
CA ALA A 226 13.19 9.84 -6.70
C ALA A 226 12.51 11.20 -6.46
N LEU A 227 11.19 11.21 -6.19
CA LEU A 227 10.43 12.42 -5.87
C LEU A 227 10.63 12.89 -4.42
N ALA A 228 11.26 12.08 -3.56
CA ALA A 228 11.55 12.49 -2.19
C ALA A 228 12.48 13.71 -2.19
N PRO A 229 12.08 14.84 -1.58
CA PRO A 229 12.95 15.99 -1.46
C PRO A 229 14.13 15.64 -0.55
N HIS A 230 15.31 16.18 -0.86
CA HIS A 230 16.45 16.13 0.03
C HIS A 230 16.42 17.34 0.95
N GLY A 231 16.45 17.14 2.27
CA GLY A 231 16.38 18.25 3.21
C GLY A 231 15.87 17.85 4.58
N ALA A 232 15.27 18.80 5.29
CA ALA A 232 14.74 18.61 6.64
C ALA A 232 13.46 19.40 6.87
N ILE A 233 12.63 18.92 7.81
CA ILE A 233 11.56 19.70 8.42
C ILE A 233 12.16 20.43 9.62
N VAL A 234 12.04 21.76 9.65
CA VAL A 234 12.53 22.63 10.72
C VAL A 234 11.34 23.36 11.35
N VAL A 235 11.25 23.34 12.67
CA VAL A 235 10.25 24.10 13.41
C VAL A 235 10.94 25.33 14.00
N THR A 236 10.50 26.51 13.57
CA THR A 236 11.06 27.79 14.02
C THR A 236 10.04 28.91 13.94
N ALA A 237 10.18 29.94 14.79
CA ALA A 237 9.44 31.20 14.65
C ALA A 237 10.11 32.16 13.66
N ASP A 238 11.38 31.94 13.31
CA ASP A 238 12.18 32.76 12.39
C ASP A 238 12.19 32.17 10.97
N ALA A 239 11.12 32.40 10.23
CA ALA A 239 11.00 31.97 8.84
C ALA A 239 11.98 32.70 7.90
N GLU A 240 12.28 33.98 8.17
CA GLU A 240 13.16 34.79 7.33
C GLU A 240 14.60 34.32 7.45
N GLY A 241 15.10 34.12 8.69
CA GLY A 241 16.43 33.56 8.94
C GLY A 241 16.59 32.16 8.37
N LEU A 242 15.55 31.31 8.51
CA LEU A 242 15.55 29.98 7.91
C LEU A 242 15.61 30.04 6.36
N GLY A 243 14.81 30.92 5.75
CA GLY A 243 14.81 31.13 4.29
C GLY A 243 16.15 31.61 3.76
N ALA A 244 16.77 32.56 4.45
CA ALA A 244 18.11 33.06 4.11
C ALA A 244 19.19 31.97 4.24
N ALA A 245 19.13 31.14 5.30
CA ALA A 245 20.03 30.00 5.47
C ALA A 245 19.85 28.95 4.35
N GLY A 246 18.61 28.61 4.01
CA GLY A 246 18.29 27.71 2.88
C GLY A 246 18.82 28.24 1.56
N ALA A 247 18.59 29.50 1.25
CA ALA A 247 19.06 30.13 0.00
C ALA A 247 20.59 30.15 -0.13
N MET A 248 21.32 30.38 0.97
CA MET A 248 22.80 30.28 0.97
C MET A 248 23.31 28.92 0.58
N LEU A 249 22.56 27.88 0.88
CA LEU A 249 22.89 26.49 0.52
C LEU A 249 22.34 26.09 -0.85
N GLY A 250 21.79 27.02 -1.62
CA GLY A 250 21.16 26.78 -2.91
C GLY A 250 19.81 26.05 -2.80
N GLY A 251 19.21 26.07 -1.61
CA GLY A 251 17.91 25.49 -1.33
C GLY A 251 16.80 26.53 -1.21
N HIS A 252 15.60 26.09 -0.82
CA HIS A 252 14.44 26.93 -0.55
C HIS A 252 13.62 26.36 0.59
N ILE A 253 12.70 27.14 1.13
CA ILE A 253 11.78 26.70 2.18
C ILE A 253 10.34 26.66 1.68
N VAL A 254 9.58 25.70 2.18
CA VAL A 254 8.14 25.52 1.89
C VAL A 254 7.40 25.38 3.22
N PRO A 255 6.29 26.13 3.44
CA PRO A 255 5.50 25.97 4.66
C PRO A 255 4.88 24.57 4.72
N VAL A 256 4.84 23.99 5.92
CA VAL A 256 4.25 22.68 6.21
C VAL A 256 3.09 22.87 7.18
N ALA A 257 1.97 22.17 6.96
CA ALA A 257 0.83 22.23 7.84
C ALA A 257 1.17 21.79 9.28
N GLY A 258 0.60 22.49 10.27
CA GLY A 258 0.81 22.27 11.69
C GLY A 258 1.79 23.31 12.28
N ALA A 259 1.43 23.84 13.44
CA ALA A 259 2.25 24.76 14.20
C ALA A 259 2.50 24.20 15.60
N MET A 260 3.59 24.61 16.23
CA MET A 260 3.87 24.35 17.64
C MET A 260 3.89 25.72 18.37
N GLY A 261 2.75 26.13 18.93
CA GLY A 261 2.60 27.48 19.51
C GLY A 261 2.73 28.57 18.43
N GLU A 262 3.64 29.53 18.63
CA GLU A 262 3.94 30.58 17.66
C GLU A 262 4.90 30.16 16.55
N ALA A 263 5.51 28.98 16.65
CA ALA A 263 6.47 28.48 15.67
C ALA A 263 5.77 27.68 14.58
N ALA A 264 6.16 27.93 13.33
CA ALA A 264 5.67 27.20 12.16
C ALA A 264 6.63 26.08 11.76
N ARG A 265 6.08 25.10 11.04
CA ARG A 265 6.85 24.00 10.43
C ARG A 265 7.22 24.36 8.99
N TRP A 266 8.47 24.17 8.66
CA TRP A 266 9.02 24.48 7.33
C TRP A 266 9.76 23.29 6.77
N CYS A 267 9.54 22.97 5.52
CA CYS A 267 10.38 22.06 4.78
C CYS A 267 11.52 22.86 4.14
N VAL A 268 12.74 22.57 4.52
CA VAL A 268 13.95 23.09 3.86
C VAL A 268 14.38 22.07 2.81
N VAL A 269 14.19 22.41 1.54
CA VAL A 269 14.63 21.59 0.41
C VAL A 269 16.03 22.02 0.02
N LEU A 270 16.96 21.05 -0.06
CA LEU A 270 18.38 21.28 -0.32
C LEU A 270 18.84 20.54 -1.57
N PRO A 271 19.88 21.02 -2.24
CA PRO A 271 20.61 20.23 -3.22
C PRO A 271 21.17 18.94 -2.60
N ARG A 272 21.19 17.84 -3.35
CA ARG A 272 21.58 16.51 -2.82
C ARG A 272 23.00 16.41 -2.26
N HIS A 273 23.90 17.34 -2.66
CA HIS A 273 25.29 17.41 -2.15
C HIS A 273 25.41 18.13 -0.80
N ILE A 274 24.38 18.83 -0.34
CA ILE A 274 24.36 19.51 0.95
C ILE A 274 23.83 18.56 2.02
N THR A 275 24.66 18.30 3.04
CA THR A 275 24.28 17.37 4.13
C THR A 275 23.54 18.09 5.27
N HIS A 276 22.76 17.36 6.07
CA HIS A 276 22.05 17.92 7.23
C HIS A 276 22.98 18.62 8.25
N PRO A 277 24.19 18.08 8.58
CA PRO A 277 25.13 18.79 9.43
C PRO A 277 25.55 20.18 8.91
N VAL A 278 25.66 20.35 7.59
CA VAL A 278 25.95 21.65 6.97
C VAL A 278 24.78 22.61 7.20
N LEU A 279 23.53 22.16 7.00
CA LEU A 279 22.35 22.96 7.26
C LEU A 279 22.30 23.40 8.74
N ILE A 280 22.46 22.45 9.67
CA ILE A 280 22.43 22.73 11.13
C ILE A 280 23.48 23.76 11.51
N ARG A 281 24.71 23.64 10.97
CA ARG A 281 25.79 24.61 11.22
C ARG A 281 25.42 26.00 10.72
N VAL A 282 24.91 26.14 9.50
CA VAL A 282 24.53 27.43 8.94
C VAL A 282 23.39 28.08 9.74
N LEU A 283 22.40 27.26 10.19
CA LEU A 283 21.32 27.75 11.05
C LEU A 283 21.84 28.27 12.40
N ALA A 284 22.77 27.53 13.01
CA ALA A 284 23.40 27.93 14.28
C ALA A 284 24.25 29.21 14.13
N GLU A 285 25.09 29.31 13.08
CA GLU A 285 25.89 30.49 12.77
C GLU A 285 25.07 31.76 12.55
N ARG A 286 23.83 31.58 12.04
CA ARG A 286 22.87 32.67 11.83
C ARG A 286 21.97 32.96 13.03
N GLY A 287 22.07 32.19 14.09
CA GLY A 287 21.26 32.35 15.29
C GLY A 287 19.78 32.01 15.08
N VAL A 288 19.42 31.22 14.07
CA VAL A 288 18.04 30.79 13.83
C VAL A 288 17.60 29.84 14.95
N PRO A 289 16.56 30.19 15.73
CA PRO A 289 16.09 29.35 16.82
C PRO A 289 15.40 28.09 16.27
N ILE A 290 15.92 26.90 16.60
CA ILE A 290 15.38 25.62 16.14
C ILE A 290 14.69 24.96 17.33
N LEU A 291 13.37 24.73 17.23
CA LEU A 291 12.58 23.99 18.21
C LEU A 291 12.54 22.49 17.90
N ALA A 292 12.52 22.11 16.62
CA ALA A 292 12.65 20.73 16.17
C ALA A 292 13.34 20.66 14.80
N PHE A 293 14.06 19.58 14.57
CA PHE A 293 14.75 19.27 13.32
C PHE A 293 14.55 17.80 12.98
N GLU A 294 13.87 17.52 11.88
CA GLU A 294 13.59 16.18 11.40
C GLU A 294 14.13 16.01 9.97
N PRO A 295 15.17 15.20 9.74
CA PRO A 295 15.60 14.87 8.38
C PRO A 295 14.47 14.26 7.58
N ILE A 296 14.28 14.71 6.33
CA ILE A 296 13.33 14.07 5.44
C ILE A 296 13.91 12.70 5.07
N LYS A 297 13.12 11.65 5.32
CA LYS A 297 13.51 10.31 4.94
C LYS A 297 13.54 10.18 3.43
N ALA A 298 14.59 9.58 2.91
CA ALA A 298 14.66 9.21 1.49
C ALA A 298 13.60 8.13 1.18
N GLY A 299 13.32 7.91 -0.11
CA GLY A 299 12.44 6.83 -0.56
C GLY A 299 10.97 7.21 -0.55
N LEU A 300 10.10 6.17 -0.45
CA LEU A 300 8.65 6.34 -0.58
C LEU A 300 8.04 7.21 0.53
N GLU A 301 8.62 7.20 1.74
CA GLU A 301 8.09 8.00 2.85
C GLU A 301 8.24 9.50 2.58
N GLY A 302 9.44 9.92 2.16
CA GLY A 302 9.67 11.31 1.78
C GLY A 302 8.90 11.74 0.54
N ALA A 303 8.80 10.85 -0.45
CA ALA A 303 8.02 11.09 -1.66
C ALA A 303 6.53 11.25 -1.34
N PHE A 304 5.97 10.34 -0.53
CA PHE A 304 4.56 10.43 -0.12
C PHE A 304 4.27 11.72 0.63
N TRP A 305 5.14 12.07 1.60
CA TRP A 305 5.01 13.30 2.34
C TRP A 305 5.02 14.53 1.41
N HIS A 306 5.96 14.60 0.47
CA HIS A 306 6.08 15.68 -0.50
C HIS A 306 4.83 15.81 -1.38
N LEU A 307 4.41 14.71 -1.99
CA LEU A 307 3.23 14.68 -2.87
C LEU A 307 1.93 15.02 -2.13
N ALA A 308 1.76 14.53 -0.90
CA ALA A 308 0.57 14.79 -0.11
C ALA A 308 0.43 16.26 0.32
N GLN A 309 1.54 16.99 0.46
CA GLN A 309 1.55 18.43 0.79
C GLN A 309 1.17 19.30 -0.41
N HIS A 310 1.47 18.87 -1.63
CA HIS A 310 1.26 19.64 -2.86
C HIS A 310 -0.09 19.37 -3.53
N GLN A 311 -1.00 18.66 -2.86
CA GLN A 311 -2.36 18.52 -3.37
C GLN A 311 -3.10 19.87 -3.35
N PRO A 312 -3.87 20.23 -4.41
CA PRO A 312 -4.74 21.40 -4.41
C PRO A 312 -5.68 21.41 -3.19
N LEU A 313 -5.90 22.55 -2.57
CA LEU A 313 -6.73 22.73 -1.37
C LEU A 313 -8.17 22.20 -1.54
N GLU A 314 -8.67 22.15 -2.79
CA GLU A 314 -10.00 21.63 -3.11
C GLU A 314 -10.18 20.13 -2.79
N SER A 315 -9.10 19.36 -2.68
CA SER A 315 -9.14 17.93 -2.34
C SER A 315 -9.04 17.66 -0.82
N ARG A 316 -8.76 18.68 0.00
CA ARG A 316 -8.60 18.54 1.47
C ARG A 316 -9.90 18.75 2.25
N ALA A 317 -10.97 19.20 1.61
CA ALA A 317 -12.25 19.58 2.24
C ALA A 317 -13.40 18.60 1.91
N ALA A 318 -13.12 17.42 1.34
CA ALA A 318 -14.13 16.43 1.00
C ALA A 318 -14.21 15.28 2.02
#